data_047e0751da9aa91a5839cca98d511150
#
_entry.id   047e0751da9aa91a5839cca98d511150
#
_cell.length_a   1.000
_cell.length_b   1.000
_cell.length_c   1.000
_cell.angle_alpha   90.00
_cell.angle_beta   90.00
_cell.angle_gamma   90.00
#
_symmetry.space_group_name_H-M   'P 1'
#
loop_
_entity.id
_entity.type
_entity.pdbx_description
1 polymer ?
#
loop_
_entity_poly.entity_id
_entity_poly.type
_entity_poly.pdbx_seq_one_letter_code
_entity_poly.pdbx_strand_id
1 'polypeptide(L)' 'MREWLKELREKKEFSQFAVAKLAGISQSYYASIECGTRGDKLPVGTAKKIAKVLKFDWTKFYES' A
#
# COMPACT_ATOMS: atom_id res chain seq x y z
N MET A 1 2.58 7.43 9.57
CA MET A 1 1.60 6.44 9.09
C MET A 1 0.86 6.97 7.88
N ARG A 2 0.65 6.12 6.91
CA ARG A 2 -0.11 6.51 5.71
C ARG A 2 -1.60 6.28 5.93
N GLU A 3 -2.24 7.22 6.61
CA GLU A 3 -3.67 7.13 6.90
C GLU A 3 -4.51 7.00 5.63
N TRP A 4 -4.14 7.73 4.58
CA TRP A 4 -4.88 7.68 3.33
C TRP A 4 -4.87 6.27 2.71
N LEU A 5 -3.78 5.54 2.87
CA LEU A 5 -3.67 4.19 2.34
C LEU A 5 -4.58 3.24 3.12
N LYS A 6 -4.56 3.36 4.44
CA LYS A 6 -5.43 2.57 5.30
C LYS A 6 -6.90 2.85 4.97
N GLU A 7 -7.25 4.11 4.77
CA GLU A 7 -8.64 4.48 4.44
C GLU A 7 -9.07 3.88 3.10
N LEU A 8 -8.21 3.93 2.09
CA LEU A 8 -8.53 3.33 0.79
C LEU A 8 -8.76 1.83 0.91
N ARG A 9 -7.91 1.18 1.71
CA ARG A 9 -8.03 -0.25 1.95
C ARG A 9 -9.35 -0.58 2.64
N GLU A 10 -9.67 0.17 3.69
CA GLU A 10 -10.88 -0.07 4.47
C GLU A 10 -12.16 0.21 3.67
N LYS A 11 -12.13 1.19 2.78
CA LYS A 11 -13.26 1.46 1.90
C LYS A 11 -13.58 0.29 0.99
N LYS A 12 -12.58 -0.49 0.64
CA LYS A 12 -12.76 -1.68 -0.19
C LYS A 12 -12.97 -2.93 0.65
N GLU A 13 -13.02 -2.78 1.96
CA GLU A 13 -13.23 -3.87 2.90
C GLU A 13 -12.16 -4.96 2.79
N PHE A 14 -10.93 -4.54 2.47
CA PHE A 14 -9.79 -5.45 2.42
C PHE A 14 -9.02 -5.43 3.73
N SER A 15 -8.57 -6.62 4.16
CA SER A 15 -7.60 -6.71 5.25
C SER A 15 -6.20 -6.42 4.67
N GLN A 16 -5.23 -6.18 5.57
CA GLN A 16 -3.84 -6.05 5.15
C GLN A 16 -3.37 -7.30 4.43
N PHE A 17 -3.79 -8.46 4.94
CA PHE A 17 -3.42 -9.74 4.33
C PHE A 17 -3.96 -9.83 2.90
N ALA A 18 -5.20 -9.43 2.69
CA ALA A 18 -5.83 -9.50 1.37
C ALA A 18 -5.09 -8.63 0.36
N VAL A 19 -4.77 -7.39 0.74
CA VAL A 19 -4.05 -6.49 -0.16
C VAL A 19 -2.66 -7.03 -0.47
N ALA A 20 -1.95 -7.51 0.56
CA ALA A 20 -0.61 -8.06 0.38
C ALA A 20 -0.64 -9.25 -0.57
N LYS A 21 -1.61 -10.15 -0.40
CA LYS A 21 -1.74 -11.33 -1.25
C LYS A 21 -2.01 -10.93 -2.70
N LEU A 22 -2.92 -10.00 -2.92
CA LEU A 22 -3.25 -9.55 -4.27
C LEU A 22 -2.09 -8.80 -4.92
N ALA A 23 -1.30 -8.10 -4.13
CA ALA A 23 -0.13 -7.38 -4.64
C ALA A 23 1.10 -8.29 -4.78
N GLY A 24 1.03 -9.51 -4.27
CA GLY A 24 2.14 -10.45 -4.37
C GLY A 24 3.30 -10.16 -3.41
N ILE A 25 3.00 -9.57 -2.26
CA ILE A 25 4.00 -9.25 -1.23
C ILE A 25 3.56 -9.85 0.10
N SER A 26 4.48 -9.89 1.07
CA SER A 26 4.12 -10.39 2.39
C SER A 26 3.26 -9.41 3.16
N GLN A 27 2.45 -9.91 4.09
CA GLN A 27 1.64 -9.05 4.94
C GLN A 27 2.51 -8.13 5.79
N SER A 28 3.60 -8.65 6.32
CA SER A 28 4.53 -7.85 7.13
C SER A 28 5.10 -6.68 6.33
N TYR A 29 5.45 -6.93 5.08
CA TYR A 29 5.97 -5.89 4.21
C TYR A 29 4.89 -4.82 3.95
N TYR A 30 3.69 -5.27 3.59
CA TYR A 30 2.59 -4.34 3.36
C TYR A 30 2.29 -3.52 4.62
N ALA A 31 2.24 -4.19 5.79
CA ALA A 31 1.96 -3.51 7.05
C ALA A 31 2.99 -2.40 7.32
N SER A 32 4.27 -2.67 7.04
CA SER A 32 5.30 -1.66 7.24
C SER A 32 5.15 -0.49 6.27
N ILE A 33 4.66 -0.75 5.05
CA ILE A 33 4.36 0.31 4.09
C ILE A 33 3.23 1.20 4.62
N GLU A 34 2.17 0.60 5.12
CA GLU A 34 1.02 1.33 5.66
C GLU A 34 1.43 2.14 6.89
N CYS A 35 2.28 1.58 7.73
CA CYS A 35 2.80 2.29 8.91
C CYS A 35 3.77 3.41 8.57
N GLY A 36 4.31 3.41 7.36
CA GLY A 36 5.25 4.43 6.93
C GLY A 36 6.70 4.16 7.29
N THR A 37 7.02 2.98 7.84
CA THR A 37 8.41 2.64 8.19
C THR A 37 9.30 2.47 6.97
N ARG A 38 8.72 2.19 5.81
CA ARG A 38 9.47 2.06 4.55
C ARG A 38 9.68 3.41 3.87
N GLY A 39 8.94 4.42 4.30
CA GLY A 39 9.14 5.80 3.91
C GLY A 39 9.30 6.05 2.43
N ASP A 40 10.27 6.88 2.10
CA ASP A 40 10.50 7.38 0.75
C ASP A 40 11.18 6.37 -0.16
N LYS A 41 11.61 5.25 0.40
CA LYS A 41 12.40 4.28 -0.37
C LYS A 41 11.59 3.12 -0.89
N LEU A 42 10.28 3.30 -0.94
CA LEU A 42 9.40 2.27 -1.48
C LEU A 42 9.68 2.10 -2.98
N PRO A 43 9.97 0.87 -3.43
CA PRO A 43 10.21 0.63 -4.86
C PRO A 43 8.96 0.96 -5.68
N VAL A 44 9.19 1.57 -6.85
CA VAL A 44 8.10 1.95 -7.75
C VAL A 44 7.26 0.73 -8.16
N GLY A 45 7.91 -0.40 -8.41
CA GLY A 45 7.19 -1.62 -8.77
C GLY A 45 6.20 -2.05 -7.70
N THR A 46 6.61 -1.97 -6.43
CA THR A 46 5.73 -2.31 -5.33
C THR A 46 4.59 -1.29 -5.21
N ALA A 47 4.92 -0.01 -5.36
CA ALA A 47 3.91 1.04 -5.33
C ALA A 47 2.83 0.82 -6.39
N LYS A 48 3.25 0.46 -7.60
CA LYS A 48 2.33 0.20 -8.70
C LYS A 48 1.43 -1.00 -8.41
N LYS A 49 1.98 -2.05 -7.82
CA LYS A 49 1.20 -3.24 -7.48
C LYS A 49 0.11 -2.94 -6.47
N ILE A 50 0.45 -2.21 -5.42
CA ILE A 50 -0.52 -1.82 -4.39
C ILE A 50 -1.57 -0.88 -4.98
N ALA A 51 -1.13 0.08 -5.76
CA ALA A 51 -2.04 1.05 -6.39
C ALA A 51 -3.03 0.35 -7.30
N LYS A 52 -2.60 -0.68 -8.02
CA LYS A 52 -3.49 -1.44 -8.89
C LYS A 52 -4.56 -2.17 -8.09
N VAL A 53 -4.18 -2.75 -6.95
CA VAL A 53 -5.13 -3.45 -6.08
C VAL A 53 -6.17 -2.50 -5.51
N LEU A 54 -5.75 -1.33 -5.05
CA LEU A 54 -6.62 -0.36 -4.41
C LEU A 54 -7.15 0.72 -5.37
N LYS A 55 -6.73 0.65 -6.62
CA LYS A 55 -7.20 1.55 -7.70
C LYS A 55 -6.98 3.02 -7.40
N PHE A 56 -5.71 3.37 -7.17
CA PHE A 56 -5.32 4.77 -7.03
C PHE A 56 -4.03 5.00 -7.80
N ASP A 57 -3.63 6.26 -7.93
CA ASP A 57 -2.41 6.62 -8.64
C ASP A 57 -1.19 6.29 -7.76
N TRP A 58 -0.30 5.44 -8.27
CA TRP A 58 0.88 5.01 -7.52
C TRP A 58 1.79 6.18 -7.11
N THR A 59 1.76 7.29 -7.85
CA THR A 59 2.57 8.46 -7.50
C THR A 59 2.17 9.08 -6.16
N LYS A 60 0.97 8.76 -5.67
CA LYS A 60 0.51 9.24 -4.38
C LYS A 60 1.45 8.84 -3.24
N PHE A 61 2.15 7.71 -3.39
CA PHE A 61 3.14 7.30 -2.39
C PHE A 61 4.29 8.31 -2.24
N TYR A 62 4.54 9.09 -3.26
CA TYR A 62 5.69 10.01 -3.31
C TYR A 62 5.27 11.47 -3.18
N GLU A 63 4.01 11.74 -3.00
CA GLU A 63 3.52 13.09 -2.76
C GLU A 63 3.79 13.48 -1.32
N SER A 64 4.19 14.71 -1.11
CA SER A 64 4.45 15.23 0.24
C SER A 64 3.21 15.85 0.87
#